data_81d0f9f96f3096810e8c263b6f0bf782
#
_entry.id   81d0f9f96f3096810e8c263b6f0bf782
#
_cell.length_a   1.000
_cell.length_b   1.000
_cell.length_c   1.000
_cell.angle_alpha   90.00
_cell.angle_beta   90.00
_cell.angle_gamma   90.00
#
_symmetry.space_group_name_H-M   'P 1'
#
loop_
_entity.id
_entity.type
_entity.pdbx_description
1 polymer ?
#
loop_
_entity_poly.entity_id
_entity_poly.type
_entity_poly.pdbx_seq_one_letter_code
_entity_poly.pdbx_strand_id
1 'polypeptide(L)'
;MSNANFKPETIWTGDNLPVMRGMNSECVDLIYLDPPFNSNRDYEAPIGSKAAGAAFKDTWTLSDVDVHEHGELADRHPAAYAVIEAARLAHGKGMMSYLIMMAVRLLEMRRILKPTGSIYLHCDDSAGHWLRTLMDAVFGRDAFRNEVVWQRTSNHNDAGRFGRTGDRLLFYGADIDRDGVRVPLSDGNVKSKYRHKGEHGEYRRSDLTGAETRTGEAGEAWRGWTPSDIGRHWAVPRTGSYAAWIEANLIPGYRSEPSLLARLDLLAEADLIAFTANGTPELKRYLAANPGQVPPDVWTDIAPVNSQAKERIGYPTQKPLALLERIIKASTKPGDLVFDPFCGCATALVAADQLDRDWVGCDLSPLAVKLVDERIKRERGLWGGANALD
;
A
#
# COMPACT_ATOMS: atom_id res chain seq x y z
N MET A 1 -14.19 -16.31 12.12
CA MET A 1 -15.41 -15.82 11.44
C MET A 1 -15.40 -14.31 11.57
N SER A 2 -15.75 -13.60 10.50
CA SER A 2 -15.87 -12.14 10.51
C SER A 2 -16.91 -11.71 11.56
N ASN A 3 -16.60 -10.67 12.37
CA ASN A 3 -17.57 -10.07 13.31
C ASN A 3 -18.55 -9.12 12.57
N ALA A 4 -18.58 -9.15 11.24
CA ALA A 4 -19.41 -8.29 10.43
C ALA A 4 -20.89 -8.71 10.53
N ASN A 5 -21.77 -7.72 10.72
CA ASN A 5 -23.23 -7.88 10.75
C ASN A 5 -23.89 -7.51 9.42
N PHE A 6 -23.10 -7.53 8.34
CA PHE A 6 -23.53 -7.24 6.98
C PHE A 6 -22.91 -8.25 6.00
N LYS A 7 -23.45 -8.28 4.78
CA LYS A 7 -22.92 -9.13 3.70
C LYS A 7 -21.73 -8.46 3.02
N PRO A 8 -20.63 -9.20 2.73
CA PRO A 8 -19.62 -8.73 1.77
C PRO A 8 -20.25 -8.41 0.41
N GLU A 9 -19.51 -7.70 -0.42
CA GLU A 9 -19.95 -7.25 -1.75
C GLU A 9 -21.20 -6.37 -1.70
N THR A 10 -21.29 -5.54 -0.65
CA THR A 10 -22.40 -4.61 -0.45
C THR A 10 -21.93 -3.16 -0.66
N ILE A 11 -22.78 -2.37 -1.32
CA ILE A 11 -22.60 -0.93 -1.46
C ILE A 11 -23.82 -0.24 -0.91
N TRP A 12 -23.61 0.70 -0.01
CA TRP A 12 -24.67 1.56 0.53
C TRP A 12 -24.69 2.90 -0.18
N THR A 13 -25.90 3.36 -0.53
CA THR A 13 -26.11 4.73 -1.03
C THR A 13 -26.52 5.62 0.13
N GLY A 14 -25.82 6.72 0.34
CA GLY A 14 -26.13 7.70 1.38
C GLY A 14 -24.92 8.15 2.19
N ASP A 15 -25.18 8.82 3.31
CA ASP A 15 -24.12 9.24 4.22
C ASP A 15 -23.47 8.02 4.90
N ASN A 16 -22.17 7.96 4.85
CA ASN A 16 -21.39 6.84 5.41
C ASN A 16 -21.39 6.82 6.96
N LEU A 17 -21.67 7.94 7.64
CA LEU A 17 -21.64 7.98 9.09
C LEU A 17 -22.73 7.10 9.74
N PRO A 18 -24.03 7.18 9.36
CA PRO A 18 -25.03 6.24 9.82
C PRO A 18 -24.72 4.77 9.47
N VAL A 19 -24.17 4.52 8.28
CA VAL A 19 -23.75 3.17 7.86
C VAL A 19 -22.71 2.64 8.83
N MET A 20 -21.62 3.39 9.06
CA MET A 20 -20.56 2.97 9.99
C MET A 20 -21.07 2.80 11.42
N ARG A 21 -21.96 3.67 11.91
CA ARG A 21 -22.61 3.53 13.24
C ARG A 21 -23.41 2.24 13.37
N GLY A 22 -23.98 1.73 12.27
CA GLY A 22 -24.67 0.44 12.21
C GLY A 22 -23.76 -0.78 12.13
N MET A 23 -22.48 -0.62 11.80
CA MET A 23 -21.52 -1.73 11.70
C MET A 23 -21.02 -2.16 13.08
N ASN A 24 -20.75 -3.46 13.24
CA ASN A 24 -20.10 -3.98 14.44
C ASN A 24 -18.69 -3.41 14.60
N SER A 25 -18.22 -3.31 15.85
CA SER A 25 -16.83 -2.94 16.14
C SER A 25 -15.85 -4.04 15.67
N GLU A 26 -14.63 -3.63 15.30
CA GLU A 26 -13.53 -4.54 14.97
C GLU A 26 -13.88 -5.58 13.89
N CYS A 27 -14.59 -5.15 12.84
CA CYS A 27 -15.02 -6.05 11.76
C CYS A 27 -14.29 -5.84 10.43
N VAL A 28 -13.54 -4.75 10.25
CA VAL A 28 -12.86 -4.37 9.00
C VAL A 28 -11.35 -4.56 9.12
N ASP A 29 -10.72 -5.14 8.10
CA ASP A 29 -9.26 -5.35 8.05
C ASP A 29 -8.52 -4.17 7.43
N LEU A 30 -9.09 -3.55 6.40
CA LEU A 30 -8.50 -2.39 5.71
C LEU A 30 -9.57 -1.35 5.43
N ILE A 31 -9.30 -0.12 5.81
CA ILE A 31 -10.06 1.06 5.37
C ILE A 31 -9.18 1.87 4.43
N TYR A 32 -9.64 2.09 3.20
CA TYR A 32 -9.09 3.09 2.31
C TYR A 32 -10.14 4.18 2.10
N LEU A 33 -9.76 5.42 2.27
CA LEU A 33 -10.65 6.53 2.05
C LEU A 33 -10.02 7.64 1.22
N ASP A 34 -10.78 8.14 0.24
CA ASP A 34 -10.43 9.25 -0.65
C ASP A 34 -11.53 10.32 -0.54
N PRO A 35 -11.62 11.01 0.63
CA PRO A 35 -12.67 11.99 0.88
C PRO A 35 -12.48 13.23 0.01
N PRO A 36 -13.50 14.11 -0.12
CA PRO A 36 -13.31 15.44 -0.69
C PRO A 36 -12.15 16.15 0.00
N PHE A 37 -11.30 16.90 -0.76
CA PHE A 37 -10.04 17.45 -0.24
C PHE A 37 -10.16 18.86 0.35
N ASN A 38 -11.38 19.43 0.37
CA ASN A 38 -11.62 20.84 0.71
C ASN A 38 -10.85 21.79 -0.23
N SER A 39 -10.82 21.46 -1.50
CA SER A 39 -10.10 22.20 -2.53
C SER A 39 -10.84 23.45 -3.03
N ASN A 40 -12.03 23.73 -2.49
CA ASN A 40 -12.96 24.79 -2.95
C ASN A 40 -13.34 24.65 -4.43
N ARG A 41 -13.52 23.44 -4.92
CA ARG A 41 -13.95 23.13 -6.29
C ARG A 41 -15.11 22.15 -6.25
N ASP A 42 -16.06 22.36 -7.16
CA ASP A 42 -17.08 21.37 -7.47
C ASP A 42 -16.61 20.54 -8.66
N TYR A 43 -16.83 19.24 -8.60
CA TYR A 43 -16.38 18.30 -9.62
C TYR A 43 -17.60 17.67 -10.30
N GLU A 44 -17.56 17.68 -11.64
CA GLU A 44 -18.58 17.05 -12.49
C GLU A 44 -17.92 16.14 -13.52
N ALA A 45 -18.52 14.99 -13.79
CA ALA A 45 -18.05 14.11 -14.84
C ALA A 45 -18.36 14.66 -16.22
N PRO A 46 -17.44 14.53 -17.20
CA PRO A 46 -17.67 15.01 -18.56
C PRO A 46 -18.94 14.42 -19.19
N ILE A 47 -19.69 15.26 -19.89
CA ILE A 47 -20.85 14.81 -20.66
C ILE A 47 -20.41 13.77 -21.69
N GLY A 48 -21.14 12.63 -21.77
CA GLY A 48 -20.81 11.51 -22.68
C GLY A 48 -19.80 10.51 -22.12
N SER A 49 -19.23 10.73 -20.92
CA SER A 49 -18.47 9.70 -20.21
C SER A 49 -19.39 8.65 -19.59
N LYS A 50 -18.85 7.46 -19.25
CA LYS A 50 -19.60 6.42 -18.49
C LYS A 50 -20.06 6.92 -17.13
N ALA A 51 -19.39 7.90 -16.56
CA ALA A 51 -19.69 8.54 -15.30
C ALA A 51 -20.51 9.84 -15.45
N ALA A 52 -21.08 10.11 -16.62
CA ALA A 52 -21.88 11.33 -16.86
C ALA A 52 -23.01 11.46 -15.82
N GLY A 53 -23.07 12.64 -15.17
CA GLY A 53 -23.98 12.91 -14.05
C GLY A 53 -23.39 12.68 -12.67
N ALA A 54 -22.17 12.14 -12.54
CA ALA A 54 -21.46 12.16 -11.26
C ALA A 54 -20.98 13.58 -10.97
N ALA A 55 -21.39 14.11 -9.83
CA ALA A 55 -20.94 15.40 -9.31
C ALA A 55 -20.76 15.29 -7.81
N PHE A 56 -19.75 15.95 -7.26
CA PHE A 56 -19.60 16.08 -5.82
C PHE A 56 -19.07 17.46 -5.44
N LYS A 57 -19.52 17.92 -4.27
CA LYS A 57 -19.17 19.20 -3.69
C LYS A 57 -17.90 19.04 -2.84
N ASP A 58 -16.91 19.88 -3.09
CA ASP A 58 -15.66 19.94 -2.30
C ASP A 58 -15.47 21.32 -1.63
N THR A 59 -16.62 21.92 -1.24
CA THR A 59 -16.70 23.21 -0.54
C THR A 59 -17.49 23.03 0.74
N TRP A 60 -16.92 23.46 1.88
CA TRP A 60 -17.49 23.23 3.20
C TRP A 60 -17.89 24.53 3.91
N THR A 61 -19.08 24.52 4.49
CA THR A 61 -19.63 25.63 5.30
C THR A 61 -20.17 25.08 6.61
N LEU A 62 -20.34 25.97 7.62
CA LEU A 62 -20.89 25.55 8.91
C LEU A 62 -22.30 24.95 8.84
N SER A 63 -23.05 25.23 7.77
CA SER A 63 -24.38 24.63 7.53
C SER A 63 -24.29 23.14 7.19
N ASP A 64 -23.13 22.66 6.79
CA ASP A 64 -22.89 21.26 6.43
C ASP A 64 -22.51 20.41 7.67
N VAL A 65 -22.46 21.01 8.86
CA VAL A 65 -21.98 20.38 10.10
C VAL A 65 -23.09 20.31 11.12
N ASP A 66 -23.27 19.14 11.71
CA ASP A 66 -24.16 18.96 12.84
C ASP A 66 -23.56 19.62 14.10
N VAL A 67 -24.25 20.61 14.66
CA VAL A 67 -23.85 21.33 15.90
C VAL A 67 -23.73 20.37 17.08
N HIS A 68 -24.55 19.33 17.10
CA HIS A 68 -24.50 18.29 18.13
C HIS A 68 -23.18 17.51 18.11
N GLU A 69 -22.73 17.07 16.92
CA GLU A 69 -21.48 16.35 16.75
C GLU A 69 -20.28 17.19 17.20
N HIS A 70 -20.29 18.50 16.91
CA HIS A 70 -19.25 19.41 17.39
C HIS A 70 -19.19 19.48 18.91
N GLY A 71 -20.37 19.57 19.58
CA GLY A 71 -20.45 19.54 21.03
C GLY A 71 -19.93 18.23 21.64
N GLU A 72 -20.30 17.08 21.05
CA GLU A 72 -19.82 15.77 21.52
C GLU A 72 -18.31 15.63 21.39
N LEU A 73 -17.68 16.19 20.35
CA LEU A 73 -16.23 16.17 20.18
C LEU A 73 -15.51 16.92 21.31
N ALA A 74 -16.05 18.06 21.77
CA ALA A 74 -15.46 18.82 22.87
C ALA A 74 -15.39 17.98 24.15
N ASP A 75 -16.48 17.27 24.47
CA ASP A 75 -16.63 16.53 25.73
C ASP A 75 -15.89 15.17 25.68
N ARG A 76 -15.99 14.44 24.58
CA ARG A 76 -15.53 13.05 24.49
C ARG A 76 -14.18 12.86 23.83
N HIS A 77 -13.76 13.80 22.98
CA HIS A 77 -12.57 13.72 22.16
C HIS A 77 -11.76 15.04 22.17
N PRO A 78 -11.30 15.51 23.36
CA PRO A 78 -10.70 16.83 23.51
C PRO A 78 -9.45 17.06 22.65
N ALA A 79 -8.67 16.00 22.35
CA ALA A 79 -7.51 16.11 21.46
C ALA A 79 -7.93 16.43 20.01
N ALA A 80 -8.95 15.75 19.49
CA ALA A 80 -9.48 16.04 18.15
C ALA A 80 -10.12 17.43 18.09
N TYR A 81 -10.88 17.81 19.12
CA TYR A 81 -11.47 19.14 19.25
C TYR A 81 -10.40 20.25 19.23
N ALA A 82 -9.30 20.08 19.98
CA ALA A 82 -8.21 21.06 20.01
C ALA A 82 -7.57 21.26 18.61
N VAL A 83 -7.41 20.19 17.84
CA VAL A 83 -6.91 20.27 16.45
C VAL A 83 -7.87 21.08 15.57
N ILE A 84 -9.17 20.83 15.69
CA ILE A 84 -10.22 21.52 14.93
C ILE A 84 -10.24 23.02 15.26
N GLU A 85 -10.14 23.37 16.54
CA GLU A 85 -10.10 24.77 16.97
C GLU A 85 -8.81 25.49 16.51
N ALA A 86 -7.68 24.81 16.55
CA ALA A 86 -6.44 25.36 15.99
C ALA A 86 -6.58 25.63 14.48
N ALA A 87 -7.17 24.71 13.74
CA ALA A 87 -7.42 24.88 12.31
C ALA A 87 -8.42 26.02 12.03
N ARG A 88 -9.45 26.17 12.86
CA ARG A 88 -10.40 27.30 12.79
C ARG A 88 -9.69 28.65 12.91
N LEU A 89 -8.77 28.76 13.88
CA LEU A 89 -8.01 29.99 14.11
C LEU A 89 -7.05 30.29 12.95
N ALA A 90 -6.43 29.28 12.37
CA ALA A 90 -5.42 29.43 11.30
C ALA A 90 -6.04 29.57 9.89
N HIS A 91 -7.13 28.87 9.59
CA HIS A 91 -7.69 28.73 8.25
C HIS A 91 -9.18 29.10 8.14
N GLY A 92 -9.83 29.43 9.26
CA GLY A 92 -11.22 29.86 9.29
C GLY A 92 -12.24 28.73 9.33
N LYS A 93 -13.52 29.11 9.17
CA LYS A 93 -14.69 28.23 9.41
C LYS A 93 -14.82 27.07 8.41
N GLY A 94 -14.39 27.24 7.17
CA GLY A 94 -14.46 26.17 6.17
C GLY A 94 -13.59 24.97 6.55
N MET A 95 -12.35 25.20 6.96
CA MET A 95 -11.46 24.14 7.43
C MET A 95 -11.98 23.49 8.72
N MET A 96 -12.51 24.28 9.64
CA MET A 96 -13.16 23.78 10.85
C MET A 96 -14.29 22.81 10.50
N SER A 97 -15.24 23.21 9.65
CA SER A 97 -16.38 22.40 9.22
C SER A 97 -15.94 21.09 8.58
N TYR A 98 -14.95 21.16 7.66
CA TYR A 98 -14.38 20.00 7.03
C TYR A 98 -13.77 19.02 8.05
N LEU A 99 -12.98 19.53 9.00
CA LEU A 99 -12.35 18.68 10.02
C LEU A 99 -13.33 18.08 11.02
N ILE A 100 -14.44 18.74 11.33
CA ILE A 100 -15.51 18.16 12.17
C ILE A 100 -16.12 16.97 11.44
N MET A 101 -16.50 17.15 10.16
CA MET A 101 -17.04 16.08 9.32
C MET A 101 -16.08 14.87 9.25
N MET A 102 -14.79 15.12 9.10
CA MET A 102 -13.79 14.08 9.09
C MET A 102 -13.60 13.42 10.46
N ALA A 103 -13.58 14.20 11.55
CA ALA A 103 -13.34 13.69 12.90
C ALA A 103 -14.37 12.65 13.34
N VAL A 104 -15.65 12.94 13.18
CA VAL A 104 -16.73 12.01 13.58
C VAL A 104 -16.67 10.71 12.77
N ARG A 105 -16.29 10.79 11.49
CA ARG A 105 -16.11 9.61 10.63
C ARG A 105 -14.86 8.81 10.98
N LEU A 106 -13.74 9.46 11.22
CA LEU A 106 -12.49 8.80 11.63
C LEU A 106 -12.64 8.09 12.99
N LEU A 107 -13.44 8.62 13.91
CA LEU A 107 -13.76 7.96 15.19
C LEU A 107 -14.55 6.67 14.98
N GLU A 108 -15.54 6.68 14.08
CA GLU A 108 -16.27 5.46 13.73
C GLU A 108 -15.38 4.47 12.94
N MET A 109 -14.54 4.95 12.03
CA MET A 109 -13.57 4.11 11.33
C MET A 109 -12.61 3.43 12.32
N ARG A 110 -12.13 4.15 13.34
CA ARG A 110 -11.32 3.55 14.41
C ARG A 110 -12.08 2.45 15.15
N ARG A 111 -13.38 2.66 15.44
CA ARG A 111 -14.22 1.68 16.15
C ARG A 111 -14.43 0.40 15.35
N ILE A 112 -14.70 0.51 14.04
CA ILE A 112 -14.97 -0.64 13.17
C ILE A 112 -13.71 -1.34 12.69
N LEU A 113 -12.54 -0.67 12.71
CA LEU A 113 -11.26 -1.24 12.31
C LEU A 113 -10.78 -2.25 13.35
N LYS A 114 -10.33 -3.43 12.90
CA LYS A 114 -9.73 -4.44 13.76
C LYS A 114 -8.44 -3.92 14.40
N PRO A 115 -8.02 -4.43 15.58
CA PRO A 115 -6.72 -4.09 16.17
C PRO A 115 -5.53 -4.40 15.26
N THR A 116 -5.68 -5.40 14.38
CA THR A 116 -4.70 -5.80 13.35
C THR A 116 -4.93 -5.12 12.01
N GLY A 117 -5.90 -4.22 11.93
CA GLY A 117 -6.30 -3.56 10.69
C GLY A 117 -5.46 -2.35 10.36
N SER A 118 -5.63 -1.85 9.16
CA SER A 118 -4.91 -0.70 8.60
C SER A 118 -5.88 0.31 7.99
N ILE A 119 -5.52 1.59 8.06
CA ILE A 119 -6.27 2.67 7.42
C ILE A 119 -5.34 3.57 6.60
N TYR A 120 -5.76 3.89 5.37
CA TYR A 120 -5.09 4.81 4.46
C TYR A 120 -6.01 5.95 4.10
N LEU A 121 -5.65 7.17 4.51
CA LEU A 121 -6.35 8.39 4.13
C LEU A 121 -5.60 9.07 3.00
N HIS A 122 -6.24 9.17 1.84
CA HIS A 122 -5.72 9.86 0.67
C HIS A 122 -6.10 11.35 0.77
N CYS A 123 -5.13 12.23 0.57
CA CYS A 123 -5.36 13.67 0.58
C CYS A 123 -4.32 14.40 -0.28
N ASP A 124 -4.63 15.65 -0.61
CA ASP A 124 -3.68 16.59 -1.19
C ASP A 124 -3.05 17.51 -0.11
N ASP A 125 -2.35 18.54 -0.53
CA ASP A 125 -1.71 19.51 0.37
C ASP A 125 -2.68 20.53 1.00
N SER A 126 -3.96 20.58 0.57
CA SER A 126 -4.93 21.57 1.07
C SER A 126 -5.24 21.35 2.55
N ALA A 127 -5.55 20.13 2.94
CA ALA A 127 -5.88 19.75 4.31
C ALA A 127 -4.95 18.71 4.93
N GLY A 128 -3.98 18.17 4.17
CA GLY A 128 -3.19 16.99 4.56
C GLY A 128 -2.48 17.13 5.91
N HIS A 129 -1.93 18.28 6.23
CA HIS A 129 -1.26 18.54 7.52
C HIS A 129 -2.25 18.55 8.70
N TRP A 130 -3.47 19.06 8.52
CA TRP A 130 -4.52 19.01 9.54
C TRP A 130 -5.07 17.60 9.70
N LEU A 131 -5.30 16.89 8.58
CA LEU A 131 -5.75 15.51 8.60
C LEU A 131 -4.73 14.60 9.29
N ARG A 132 -3.43 14.81 9.07
CA ARG A 132 -2.38 14.08 9.78
C ARG A 132 -2.46 14.31 11.29
N THR A 133 -2.58 15.56 11.74
CA THR A 133 -2.70 15.88 13.16
C THR A 133 -3.99 15.32 13.77
N LEU A 134 -5.09 15.37 13.01
CA LEU A 134 -6.37 14.81 13.44
C LEU A 134 -6.30 13.28 13.57
N MET A 135 -5.65 12.59 12.62
CA MET A 135 -5.45 11.14 12.70
C MET A 135 -4.56 10.75 13.89
N ASP A 136 -3.52 11.54 14.22
CA ASP A 136 -2.72 11.33 15.43
C ASP A 136 -3.59 11.48 16.70
N ALA A 137 -4.54 12.43 16.72
CA ALA A 137 -5.46 12.61 17.84
C ALA A 137 -6.50 11.48 17.95
N VAL A 138 -6.92 10.88 16.83
CA VAL A 138 -7.93 9.81 16.77
C VAL A 138 -7.30 8.44 16.98
N PHE A 139 -6.28 8.07 16.21
CA PHE A 139 -5.70 6.72 16.20
C PHE A 139 -4.52 6.57 17.15
N GLY A 140 -3.94 7.67 17.60
CA GLY A 140 -2.70 7.70 18.37
C GLY A 140 -1.46 7.76 17.47
N ARG A 141 -0.45 8.51 17.92
CA ARG A 141 0.81 8.70 17.18
C ARG A 141 1.55 7.38 16.93
N ASP A 142 1.47 6.44 17.86
CA ASP A 142 2.18 5.16 17.77
C ASP A 142 1.60 4.23 16.68
N ALA A 143 0.36 4.45 16.28
CA ALA A 143 -0.26 3.74 15.16
C ALA A 143 0.19 4.27 13.79
N PHE A 144 0.84 5.44 13.72
CA PHE A 144 1.35 5.99 12.47
C PHE A 144 2.48 5.13 11.90
N ARG A 145 2.42 4.84 10.61
CA ARG A 145 3.42 4.07 9.89
C ARG A 145 4.21 4.92 8.91
N ASN A 146 3.53 5.48 7.91
CA ASN A 146 4.15 6.31 6.87
C ASN A 146 3.21 7.42 6.38
N GLU A 147 3.81 8.50 5.89
CA GLU A 147 3.20 9.36 4.90
C GLU A 147 3.79 8.97 3.56
N VAL A 148 2.98 8.32 2.71
CA VAL A 148 3.38 7.93 1.36
C VAL A 148 3.05 9.09 0.41
N VAL A 149 4.02 9.50 -0.40
CA VAL A 149 3.82 10.49 -1.46
C VAL A 149 3.70 9.76 -2.80
N TRP A 150 2.51 9.81 -3.40
CA TRP A 150 2.30 9.26 -4.73
C TRP A 150 2.37 10.36 -5.78
N GLN A 151 3.22 10.19 -6.80
CA GLN A 151 3.33 11.12 -7.92
C GLN A 151 2.11 10.96 -8.84
N ARG A 152 1.13 11.86 -8.65
CA ARG A 152 -0.14 11.86 -9.39
C ARG A 152 -0.04 12.43 -10.80
N THR A 153 0.93 13.31 -11.05
CA THR A 153 1.07 13.98 -12.34
C THR A 153 2.53 14.31 -12.64
N SER A 154 2.84 14.60 -13.90
CA SER A 154 4.14 15.11 -14.30
C SER A 154 4.34 16.55 -13.82
N ASN A 155 5.56 17.07 -13.98
CA ASN A 155 5.89 18.44 -13.61
C ASN A 155 5.00 19.46 -14.30
N HIS A 156 4.55 20.46 -13.55
CA HIS A 156 3.86 21.65 -14.03
C HIS A 156 4.72 22.89 -13.76
N ASN A 157 4.69 23.83 -14.70
CA ASN A 157 5.34 25.12 -14.51
C ASN A 157 4.36 26.08 -13.83
N ASP A 158 4.24 25.98 -12.51
CA ASP A 158 3.46 26.93 -11.72
C ASP A 158 4.26 28.22 -11.53
N ALA A 159 3.63 29.36 -11.76
CA ALA A 159 4.28 30.66 -11.56
C ALA A 159 4.64 30.89 -10.08
N GLY A 160 5.92 31.14 -9.78
CA GLY A 160 6.40 31.53 -8.46
C GLY A 160 6.44 30.43 -7.39
N ARG A 161 6.24 29.16 -7.75
CA ARG A 161 6.32 28.01 -6.82
C ARG A 161 6.69 26.71 -7.55
N PHE A 162 7.11 25.70 -6.79
CA PHE A 162 7.29 24.36 -7.34
C PHE A 162 5.94 23.74 -7.72
N GLY A 163 5.89 23.00 -8.82
CA GLY A 163 4.67 22.32 -9.29
C GLY A 163 4.18 21.27 -8.28
N ARG A 164 2.87 21.23 -8.05
CA ARG A 164 2.23 20.25 -7.18
C ARG A 164 1.98 18.96 -7.94
N THR A 165 2.84 17.98 -7.74
CA THR A 165 2.83 16.74 -8.52
C THR A 165 2.40 15.51 -7.74
N GLY A 166 2.28 15.60 -6.41
CA GLY A 166 2.00 14.46 -5.54
C GLY A 166 0.77 14.61 -4.67
N ASP A 167 0.07 13.51 -4.46
CA ASP A 167 -0.91 13.33 -3.39
C ASP A 167 -0.25 12.57 -2.24
N ARG A 168 -0.88 12.58 -1.06
CA ARG A 168 -0.41 11.93 0.16
C ARG A 168 -1.37 10.84 0.59
N LEU A 169 -0.79 9.76 1.10
CA LEU A 169 -1.51 8.67 1.76
C LEU A 169 -1.02 8.59 3.19
N LEU A 170 -1.86 8.94 4.14
CA LEU A 170 -1.57 8.85 5.57
C LEU A 170 -1.89 7.43 6.03
N PHE A 171 -0.86 6.65 6.36
CA PHE A 171 -0.99 5.25 6.73
C PHE A 171 -0.85 5.05 8.24
N TYR A 172 -1.88 4.43 8.84
CA TYR A 172 -1.94 4.05 10.25
C TYR A 172 -2.38 2.59 10.40
N GLY A 173 -1.97 1.94 11.48
CA GLY A 173 -2.42 0.59 11.84
C GLY A 173 -1.30 -0.44 11.94
N ALA A 174 -1.53 -1.65 11.42
CA ALA A 174 -0.59 -2.75 11.46
C ALA A 174 0.62 -2.56 10.53
N ASP A 175 1.65 -3.37 10.71
CA ASP A 175 2.80 -3.42 9.81
C ASP A 175 2.41 -4.03 8.46
N ILE A 176 3.09 -3.59 7.39
CA ILE A 176 2.83 -4.09 6.04
C ILE A 176 3.29 -5.54 5.85
N ASP A 177 2.61 -6.28 4.99
CA ASP A 177 3.12 -7.52 4.42
C ASP A 177 4.22 -7.22 3.41
N ARG A 178 5.47 -7.33 3.85
CA ARG A 178 6.66 -7.02 3.03
C ARG A 178 6.79 -7.89 1.79
N ASP A 179 6.33 -9.13 1.86
CA ASP A 179 6.44 -10.07 0.73
C ASP A 179 5.34 -9.84 -0.29
N GLY A 180 4.15 -9.45 0.14
CA GLY A 180 3.03 -9.11 -0.73
C GLY A 180 3.20 -7.83 -1.56
N VAL A 181 4.08 -6.91 -1.13
CA VAL A 181 4.25 -5.59 -1.78
C VAL A 181 5.55 -5.40 -2.53
N ARG A 182 6.37 -6.44 -2.70
CA ARG A 182 7.64 -6.29 -3.40
C ARG A 182 7.46 -5.79 -4.83
N VAL A 183 8.30 -4.84 -5.20
CA VAL A 183 8.39 -4.30 -6.57
C VAL A 183 9.75 -4.65 -7.18
N PRO A 184 9.87 -4.74 -8.50
CA PRO A 184 11.15 -4.91 -9.16
C PRO A 184 12.16 -3.83 -8.74
N LEU A 185 13.44 -4.16 -8.77
CA LEU A 185 14.48 -3.15 -8.61
C LEU A 185 14.40 -2.13 -9.74
N SER A 186 14.66 -0.86 -9.44
CA SER A 186 14.78 0.16 -10.48
C SER A 186 15.99 -0.13 -11.39
N ASP A 187 15.91 0.30 -12.64
CA ASP A 187 17.01 0.14 -13.63
C ASP A 187 18.35 0.68 -13.11
N GLY A 188 18.32 1.80 -12.39
CA GLY A 188 19.51 2.36 -11.75
C GLY A 188 20.11 1.43 -10.71
N ASN A 189 19.29 0.81 -9.87
CA ASN A 189 19.73 -0.19 -8.89
C ASN A 189 20.24 -1.47 -9.56
N VAL A 190 19.58 -1.93 -10.62
CA VAL A 190 20.06 -3.08 -11.39
C VAL A 190 21.43 -2.79 -11.97
N LYS A 191 21.59 -1.71 -12.76
CA LYS A 191 22.85 -1.30 -13.37
C LYS A 191 23.97 -1.06 -12.36
N SER A 192 23.67 -0.53 -11.19
CA SER A 192 24.69 -0.24 -10.16
C SER A 192 25.16 -1.49 -9.43
N LYS A 193 24.29 -2.46 -9.17
CA LYS A 193 24.57 -3.64 -8.33
C LYS A 193 24.90 -4.89 -9.13
N TYR A 194 24.20 -5.14 -10.25
CA TYR A 194 24.31 -6.35 -11.07
C TYR A 194 25.21 -6.09 -12.28
N ARG A 195 26.52 -5.94 -12.02
CA ARG A 195 27.53 -5.51 -13.03
C ARG A 195 28.17 -6.67 -13.80
N HIS A 196 27.90 -7.89 -13.39
CA HIS A 196 28.51 -9.08 -13.99
C HIS A 196 27.47 -9.86 -14.75
N LYS A 197 27.92 -10.60 -15.79
CA LYS A 197 27.12 -11.57 -16.56
C LYS A 197 27.68 -12.95 -16.37
N GLY A 198 26.83 -13.95 -16.17
CA GLY A 198 27.17 -15.35 -16.04
C GLY A 198 26.16 -16.22 -16.79
N GLU A 199 26.21 -17.52 -16.57
CA GLU A 199 25.36 -18.50 -17.25
C GLU A 199 23.86 -18.24 -17.02
N HIS A 200 23.47 -17.78 -15.80
CA HIS A 200 22.07 -17.56 -15.42
C HIS A 200 21.66 -16.08 -15.49
N GLY A 201 22.38 -15.26 -16.28
CA GLY A 201 22.06 -13.84 -16.49
C GLY A 201 22.94 -12.86 -15.71
N GLU A 202 22.38 -11.71 -15.38
CA GLU A 202 23.09 -10.66 -14.62
C GLU A 202 23.19 -11.03 -13.14
N TYR A 203 24.38 -10.81 -12.55
CA TYR A 203 24.61 -11.10 -11.14
C TYR A 203 25.46 -10.04 -10.43
N ARG A 204 25.33 -10.00 -9.11
CA ARG A 204 26.25 -9.31 -8.21
C ARG A 204 27.04 -10.32 -7.38
N ARG A 205 28.23 -9.93 -6.96
CA ARG A 205 29.05 -10.73 -6.04
C ARG A 205 28.66 -10.42 -4.59
N SER A 206 28.75 -11.43 -3.74
CA SER A 206 28.57 -11.29 -2.29
C SER A 206 29.46 -12.27 -1.56
N ASP A 207 29.84 -11.92 -0.33
CA ASP A 207 30.63 -12.79 0.52
C ASP A 207 29.98 -14.16 0.70
N LEU A 208 30.83 -15.20 0.71
CA LEU A 208 30.51 -16.56 1.17
C LEU A 208 30.94 -16.81 2.62
N THR A 209 31.43 -15.75 3.30
CA THR A 209 31.96 -15.86 4.64
C THR A 209 31.25 -14.93 5.63
N GLY A 210 31.14 -15.37 6.89
CA GLY A 210 30.65 -14.60 8.02
C GLY A 210 31.80 -14.12 8.93
N ALA A 211 31.53 -13.17 9.81
CA ALA A 211 32.46 -12.68 10.82
C ALA A 211 32.77 -13.79 11.84
N GLU A 212 33.99 -13.72 12.41
CA GLU A 212 34.53 -14.66 13.41
C GLU A 212 34.86 -16.06 12.86
N THR A 213 35.75 -16.78 13.52
CA THR A 213 36.08 -18.17 13.18
C THR A 213 35.07 -19.12 13.77
N ARG A 214 34.87 -20.26 13.09
CA ARG A 214 34.09 -21.40 13.61
C ARG A 214 34.85 -22.71 13.39
N THR A 215 34.60 -23.69 14.26
CA THR A 215 35.15 -25.04 14.15
C THR A 215 34.35 -25.91 13.15
N GLY A 216 34.92 -27.05 12.76
CA GLY A 216 34.35 -27.98 11.79
C GLY A 216 34.35 -27.42 10.37
N GLU A 217 33.55 -27.99 9.49
CA GLU A 217 33.49 -27.61 8.06
C GLU A 217 33.39 -26.09 7.80
N ALA A 218 32.80 -25.34 8.74
CA ALA A 218 32.69 -23.90 8.60
C ALA A 218 34.02 -23.15 8.65
N GLY A 219 35.05 -23.74 9.24
CA GLY A 219 36.41 -23.19 9.30
C GLY A 219 37.42 -23.88 8.40
N GLU A 220 37.06 -24.98 7.74
CA GLU A 220 37.94 -25.83 6.97
C GLU A 220 38.26 -25.25 5.58
N ALA A 221 39.37 -25.73 5.02
CA ALA A 221 39.79 -25.35 3.67
C ALA A 221 38.86 -25.91 2.59
N TRP A 222 38.55 -25.11 1.59
CA TRP A 222 37.85 -25.51 0.36
C TRP A 222 38.59 -24.98 -0.88
N ARG A 223 38.95 -25.87 -1.78
CA ARG A 223 39.72 -25.59 -3.02
C ARG A 223 40.96 -24.70 -2.80
N GLY A 224 41.68 -24.95 -1.70
CA GLY A 224 42.91 -24.23 -1.36
C GLY A 224 42.74 -22.88 -0.68
N TRP A 225 41.52 -22.48 -0.32
CA TRP A 225 41.25 -21.27 0.40
C TRP A 225 40.58 -21.58 1.76
N THR A 226 41.06 -20.94 2.84
CA THR A 226 40.64 -21.23 4.22
C THR A 226 40.08 -19.96 4.87
N PRO A 227 38.80 -19.91 5.29
CA PRO A 227 38.22 -18.72 5.89
C PRO A 227 38.82 -18.39 7.27
N SER A 228 39.22 -19.37 8.05
CA SER A 228 39.82 -19.17 9.38
C SER A 228 41.19 -18.48 9.32
N ASP A 229 41.93 -18.53 8.21
CA ASP A 229 43.20 -17.81 8.03
C ASP A 229 43.01 -16.28 8.07
N ILE A 230 41.82 -15.82 7.81
CA ILE A 230 41.45 -14.39 7.84
C ILE A 230 40.42 -14.05 8.92
N GLY A 231 40.30 -14.92 9.94
CA GLY A 231 39.36 -14.70 11.08
C GLY A 231 37.89 -14.83 10.73
N ARG A 232 37.54 -15.62 9.69
CA ARG A 232 36.15 -15.78 9.22
C ARG A 232 35.74 -17.25 9.18
N HIS A 233 34.49 -17.50 8.82
CA HIS A 233 33.95 -18.83 8.59
C HIS A 233 33.06 -18.86 7.34
N TRP A 234 32.84 -20.04 6.76
CA TRP A 234 31.90 -20.18 5.65
C TRP A 234 30.47 -19.87 6.07
N ALA A 235 29.82 -19.00 5.32
CA ALA A 235 28.41 -18.61 5.46
C ALA A 235 27.64 -18.92 4.17
N VAL A 236 27.58 -20.21 3.83
CA VAL A 236 26.92 -20.71 2.61
C VAL A 236 25.40 -20.67 2.80
N PRO A 237 24.63 -20.08 1.86
CA PRO A 237 23.18 -19.98 2.01
C PRO A 237 22.52 -21.36 2.04
N ARG A 238 21.77 -21.65 3.11
CA ARG A 238 20.95 -22.87 3.27
C ARG A 238 19.47 -22.55 3.37
N THR A 239 19.15 -21.35 3.84
CA THR A 239 17.78 -20.85 4.06
C THR A 239 17.58 -19.54 3.31
N GLY A 240 16.33 -19.06 3.29
CA GLY A 240 15.95 -17.81 2.64
C GLY A 240 15.68 -17.94 1.15
N SER A 241 15.25 -16.85 0.54
CA SER A 241 14.76 -16.81 -0.85
C SER A 241 15.80 -17.25 -1.88
N TYR A 242 17.09 -16.92 -1.67
CA TYR A 242 18.15 -17.29 -2.61
C TYR A 242 18.42 -18.79 -2.60
N ALA A 243 18.50 -19.42 -1.43
CA ALA A 243 18.64 -20.87 -1.32
C ALA A 243 17.43 -21.62 -1.90
N ALA A 244 16.25 -21.11 -1.69
CA ALA A 244 15.04 -21.67 -2.30
C ALA A 244 15.04 -21.54 -3.84
N TRP A 245 15.50 -20.41 -4.36
CA TRP A 245 15.66 -20.22 -5.81
C TRP A 245 16.69 -21.18 -6.42
N ILE A 246 17.85 -21.37 -5.76
CA ILE A 246 18.87 -22.35 -6.18
C ILE A 246 18.25 -23.74 -6.26
N GLU A 247 17.55 -24.17 -5.21
CA GLU A 247 16.94 -25.50 -5.16
C GLU A 247 15.88 -25.70 -6.24
N ALA A 248 15.03 -24.70 -6.46
CA ALA A 248 13.93 -24.80 -7.42
C ALA A 248 14.38 -24.71 -8.88
N ASN A 249 15.49 -24.04 -9.18
CA ASN A 249 15.87 -23.72 -10.56
C ASN A 249 17.17 -24.37 -11.03
N LEU A 250 18.11 -24.70 -10.13
CA LEU A 250 19.45 -25.12 -10.49
C LEU A 250 19.88 -26.45 -9.86
N ILE A 251 19.65 -26.63 -8.57
CA ILE A 251 20.21 -27.76 -7.79
C ILE A 251 19.11 -28.40 -6.93
N PRO A 252 18.34 -29.36 -7.48
CA PRO A 252 17.34 -30.07 -6.69
C PRO A 252 17.96 -30.70 -5.43
N GLY A 253 17.34 -30.51 -4.27
CA GLY A 253 17.82 -31.04 -2.99
C GLY A 253 18.95 -30.22 -2.32
N TYR A 254 19.36 -29.08 -2.88
CA TYR A 254 20.42 -28.22 -2.34
C TYR A 254 20.28 -27.90 -0.85
N ARG A 255 19.07 -27.56 -0.41
CA ARG A 255 18.80 -27.19 0.99
C ARG A 255 18.84 -28.39 1.94
N SER A 256 18.69 -29.59 1.42
CA SER A 256 18.73 -30.85 2.17
C SER A 256 20.15 -31.37 2.37
N GLU A 257 21.14 -30.89 1.59
CA GLU A 257 22.53 -31.28 1.74
C GLU A 257 23.08 -30.86 3.11
N PRO A 258 23.47 -31.82 3.99
CA PRO A 258 23.91 -31.49 5.34
C PRO A 258 25.32 -30.90 5.38
N SER A 259 26.25 -31.36 4.51
CA SER A 259 27.62 -30.89 4.47
C SER A 259 27.73 -29.50 3.87
N LEU A 260 28.44 -28.63 4.56
CA LEU A 260 28.68 -27.27 4.09
C LEU A 260 29.67 -27.26 2.92
N LEU A 261 30.71 -28.09 2.99
CA LEU A 261 31.70 -28.20 1.91
C LEU A 261 31.08 -28.82 0.64
N ALA A 262 30.22 -29.83 0.80
CA ALA A 262 29.47 -30.39 -0.33
C ALA A 262 28.55 -29.33 -0.99
N ARG A 263 27.90 -28.47 -0.21
CA ARG A 263 27.13 -27.35 -0.77
C ARG A 263 28.01 -26.34 -1.53
N LEU A 264 29.24 -26.09 -1.08
CA LEU A 264 30.19 -25.27 -1.85
C LEU A 264 30.55 -25.90 -3.21
N ASP A 265 30.74 -27.22 -3.23
CA ASP A 265 30.99 -27.95 -4.48
C ASP A 265 29.79 -27.87 -5.44
N LEU A 266 28.59 -28.13 -4.93
CA LEU A 266 27.36 -27.98 -5.71
C LEU A 266 27.19 -26.56 -6.29
N LEU A 267 27.48 -25.52 -5.49
CA LEU A 267 27.44 -24.12 -5.98
C LEU A 267 28.50 -23.86 -7.07
N ALA A 268 29.69 -24.44 -6.92
CA ALA A 268 30.76 -24.27 -7.91
C ALA A 268 30.44 -24.97 -9.23
N GLU A 269 29.89 -26.19 -9.18
CA GLU A 269 29.44 -26.95 -10.33
C GLU A 269 28.32 -26.27 -11.11
N ALA A 270 27.43 -25.57 -10.40
CA ALA A 270 26.34 -24.80 -10.98
C ALA A 270 26.73 -23.37 -11.40
N ASP A 271 28.00 -23.04 -11.52
CA ASP A 271 28.52 -21.69 -11.88
C ASP A 271 28.02 -20.58 -10.91
N LEU A 272 27.81 -20.90 -9.62
CA LEU A 272 27.37 -19.94 -8.62
C LEU A 272 28.49 -19.32 -7.79
N ILE A 273 29.75 -19.72 -8.01
CA ILE A 273 30.93 -19.16 -7.34
C ILE A 273 31.80 -18.39 -8.34
N ALA A 274 32.23 -17.21 -7.95
CA ALA A 274 33.24 -16.41 -8.62
C ALA A 274 34.46 -16.26 -7.71
N PHE A 275 35.62 -16.03 -8.29
CA PHE A 275 36.83 -15.75 -7.52
C PHE A 275 37.29 -14.32 -7.76
N THR A 276 37.76 -13.67 -6.70
CA THR A 276 38.46 -12.37 -6.80
C THR A 276 39.84 -12.55 -7.43
N ALA A 277 40.51 -11.45 -7.75
CA ALA A 277 41.90 -11.51 -8.25
C ALA A 277 42.86 -12.17 -7.26
N ASN A 278 42.57 -12.15 -5.98
CA ASN A 278 43.36 -12.78 -4.89
C ASN A 278 42.89 -14.21 -4.57
N GLY A 279 42.02 -14.79 -5.38
CA GLY A 279 41.54 -16.17 -5.21
C GLY A 279 40.45 -16.34 -4.14
N THR A 280 39.91 -15.26 -3.56
CA THR A 280 38.80 -15.34 -2.58
C THR A 280 37.52 -15.75 -3.28
N PRO A 281 36.84 -16.82 -2.83
CA PRO A 281 35.57 -17.22 -3.41
C PRO A 281 34.43 -16.31 -2.95
N GLU A 282 33.58 -15.93 -3.90
CA GLU A 282 32.39 -15.08 -3.71
C GLU A 282 31.17 -15.73 -4.35
N LEU A 283 30.01 -15.57 -3.73
CA LEU A 283 28.75 -16.06 -4.27
C LEU A 283 28.24 -15.14 -5.37
N LYS A 284 27.93 -15.70 -6.52
CA LYS A 284 27.17 -15.02 -7.58
C LYS A 284 25.70 -14.98 -7.15
N ARG A 285 25.14 -13.78 -6.94
CA ARG A 285 23.72 -13.60 -6.68
C ARG A 285 23.05 -13.06 -7.94
N TYR A 286 22.32 -13.93 -8.61
CA TYR A 286 21.65 -13.62 -9.87
C TYR A 286 20.43 -12.71 -9.68
N LEU A 287 20.21 -11.79 -10.62
CA LEU A 287 19.07 -10.88 -10.63
C LEU A 287 17.74 -11.65 -10.71
N ALA A 288 17.70 -12.75 -11.48
CA ALA A 288 16.53 -13.63 -11.59
C ALA A 288 16.05 -14.20 -10.24
N ALA A 289 16.96 -14.32 -9.27
CA ALA A 289 16.64 -14.78 -7.92
C ALA A 289 16.24 -13.65 -6.95
N ASN A 290 16.23 -12.40 -7.41
CA ASN A 290 15.91 -11.26 -6.56
C ASN A 290 14.40 -11.15 -6.41
N PRO A 291 13.86 -11.24 -5.18
CA PRO A 291 12.40 -11.17 -4.96
C PRO A 291 11.84 -9.75 -5.14
N GLY A 292 12.65 -8.80 -5.52
CA GLY A 292 12.30 -7.38 -5.51
C GLY A 292 12.64 -6.69 -4.19
N GLN A 293 12.24 -5.45 -4.08
CA GLN A 293 12.41 -4.61 -2.88
C GLN A 293 11.06 -4.12 -2.37
N VAL A 294 10.99 -3.87 -1.07
CA VAL A 294 9.84 -3.13 -0.51
C VAL A 294 9.88 -1.72 -1.10
N PRO A 295 8.79 -1.19 -1.66
CA PRO A 295 8.77 0.16 -2.21
C PRO A 295 9.09 1.20 -1.12
N PRO A 296 9.79 2.28 -1.47
CA PRO A 296 9.95 3.43 -0.56
C PRO A 296 8.60 4.13 -0.34
N ASP A 297 8.58 5.13 0.52
CA ASP A 297 7.40 5.98 0.78
C ASP A 297 7.16 7.06 -0.29
N VAL A 298 7.99 7.16 -1.30
CA VAL A 298 7.77 7.99 -2.49
C VAL A 298 7.52 7.09 -3.69
N TRP A 299 6.26 7.07 -4.16
CA TRP A 299 5.82 6.21 -5.26
C TRP A 299 5.76 6.99 -6.57
N THR A 300 6.73 6.75 -7.43
CA THR A 300 6.83 7.35 -8.77
C THR A 300 6.60 6.32 -9.90
N ASP A 301 6.47 5.07 -9.54
CA ASP A 301 6.35 3.92 -10.44
C ASP A 301 4.90 3.55 -10.77
N ILE A 302 3.91 4.18 -10.13
CA ILE A 302 2.48 4.02 -10.44
C ILE A 302 2.01 5.24 -11.22
N ALA A 303 1.76 5.04 -12.52
CA ALA A 303 1.27 6.11 -13.38
C ALA A 303 -0.18 6.49 -13.05
N PRO A 304 -0.57 7.77 -13.18
CA PRO A 304 -1.96 8.19 -13.09
C PRO A 304 -2.80 7.64 -14.25
N VAL A 305 -4.12 7.60 -14.08
CA VAL A 305 -5.06 7.18 -15.15
C VAL A 305 -5.06 8.23 -16.24
N ASN A 306 -4.38 7.95 -17.34
CA ASN A 306 -4.34 8.84 -18.51
C ASN A 306 -5.60 8.71 -19.38
N SER A 307 -5.72 9.58 -20.40
CA SER A 307 -6.90 9.63 -21.29
C SER A 307 -7.13 8.37 -22.10
N GLN A 308 -6.11 7.55 -22.33
CA GLN A 308 -6.13 6.31 -23.11
C GLN A 308 -6.12 5.05 -22.25
N ALA A 309 -6.11 5.17 -20.92
CA ALA A 309 -6.08 4.03 -20.04
C ALA A 309 -7.36 3.18 -20.18
N LYS A 310 -7.20 1.85 -20.32
CA LYS A 310 -8.33 0.91 -20.47
C LYS A 310 -9.27 0.92 -19.26
N GLU A 311 -8.70 1.17 -18.06
CA GLU A 311 -9.45 1.26 -16.80
C GLU A 311 -10.23 2.56 -16.64
N ARG A 312 -10.01 3.55 -17.53
CA ARG A 312 -10.67 4.86 -17.44
C ARG A 312 -12.16 4.76 -17.74
N ILE A 313 -12.96 5.27 -16.80
CA ILE A 313 -14.43 5.35 -16.96
C ILE A 313 -14.93 6.79 -17.08
N GLY A 314 -14.03 7.80 -16.96
CA GLY A 314 -14.38 9.22 -17.04
C GLY A 314 -14.89 9.80 -15.70
N TYR A 315 -14.77 9.05 -14.59
CA TYR A 315 -15.09 9.60 -13.28
C TYR A 315 -14.03 10.63 -12.85
N PRO A 316 -14.45 11.81 -12.36
CA PRO A 316 -13.51 12.79 -11.82
C PRO A 316 -12.65 12.17 -10.72
N THR A 317 -11.38 12.51 -10.70
CA THR A 317 -10.44 12.04 -9.66
C THR A 317 -10.24 10.53 -9.55
N GLN A 318 -10.61 9.72 -10.57
CA GLN A 318 -10.39 8.28 -10.58
C GLN A 318 -8.92 7.94 -10.26
N LYS A 319 -8.69 7.12 -9.24
CA LYS A 319 -7.37 6.61 -8.89
C LYS A 319 -7.01 5.38 -9.75
N PRO A 320 -5.71 5.15 -10.06
CA PRO A 320 -5.30 3.95 -10.79
C PRO A 320 -5.47 2.68 -9.95
N LEU A 321 -5.87 1.60 -10.60
CA LEU A 321 -6.07 0.30 -9.97
C LEU A 321 -4.80 -0.19 -9.26
N ALA A 322 -3.63 -0.03 -9.91
CA ALA A 322 -2.33 -0.41 -9.36
C ALA A 322 -2.00 0.25 -8.00
N LEU A 323 -2.52 1.46 -7.74
CA LEU A 323 -2.36 2.14 -6.46
C LEU A 323 -3.08 1.39 -5.34
N LEU A 324 -4.33 1.03 -5.60
CA LEU A 324 -5.18 0.33 -4.63
C LEU A 324 -4.74 -1.13 -4.45
N GLU A 325 -4.32 -1.80 -5.52
CA GLU A 325 -3.73 -3.14 -5.43
C GLU A 325 -2.51 -3.17 -4.51
N ARG A 326 -1.61 -2.19 -4.62
CA ARG A 326 -0.43 -2.10 -3.74
C ARG A 326 -0.84 -1.93 -2.28
N ILE A 327 -1.78 -1.05 -1.98
CA ILE A 327 -2.28 -0.81 -0.63
C ILE A 327 -2.94 -2.08 -0.06
N ILE A 328 -3.79 -2.72 -0.83
CA ILE A 328 -4.52 -3.94 -0.42
C ILE A 328 -3.55 -5.10 -0.17
N LYS A 329 -2.60 -5.35 -1.08
CA LYS A 329 -1.56 -6.38 -0.92
C LYS A 329 -0.66 -6.11 0.30
N ALA A 330 -0.40 -4.83 0.61
CA ALA A 330 0.39 -4.44 1.77
C ALA A 330 -0.27 -4.79 3.10
N SER A 331 -1.59 -4.73 3.17
CA SER A 331 -2.32 -4.64 4.44
C SER A 331 -3.35 -5.74 4.65
N THR A 332 -3.54 -6.64 3.69
CA THR A 332 -4.57 -7.69 3.75
C THR A 332 -4.13 -8.99 3.10
N LYS A 333 -4.85 -10.06 3.42
CA LYS A 333 -4.76 -11.40 2.82
C LYS A 333 -6.08 -11.74 2.10
N PRO A 334 -6.10 -12.74 1.19
CA PRO A 334 -7.34 -13.24 0.64
C PRO A 334 -8.39 -13.57 1.72
N GLY A 335 -9.64 -13.11 1.51
CA GLY A 335 -10.74 -13.24 2.46
C GLY A 335 -10.80 -12.16 3.56
N ASP A 336 -9.84 -11.24 3.65
CA ASP A 336 -9.93 -10.08 4.54
C ASP A 336 -10.89 -9.03 3.97
N LEU A 337 -11.51 -8.24 4.83
CA LEU A 337 -12.53 -7.25 4.48
C LEU A 337 -11.93 -5.86 4.25
N VAL A 338 -12.12 -5.33 3.05
CA VAL A 338 -11.76 -3.96 2.64
C VAL A 338 -13.00 -3.07 2.65
N PHE A 339 -12.93 -1.91 3.29
CA PHE A 339 -14.00 -0.91 3.31
C PHE A 339 -13.54 0.41 2.69
N ASP A 340 -14.34 0.92 1.75
CA ASP A 340 -14.18 2.27 1.17
C ASP A 340 -15.43 3.11 1.46
N PRO A 341 -15.37 4.00 2.48
CA PRO A 341 -16.50 4.84 2.86
C PRO A 341 -16.79 6.03 1.92
N PHE A 342 -15.93 6.26 0.92
CA PHE A 342 -16.06 7.30 -0.11
C PHE A 342 -15.80 6.70 -1.48
N CYS A 343 -16.51 5.60 -1.80
CA CYS A 343 -16.07 4.69 -2.86
C CYS A 343 -16.12 5.27 -4.29
N GLY A 344 -16.86 6.34 -4.55
CA GLY A 344 -16.90 7.02 -5.85
C GLY A 344 -17.10 6.05 -7.00
N CYS A 345 -16.07 5.92 -7.85
CA CYS A 345 -16.07 4.94 -8.95
C CYS A 345 -15.52 3.57 -8.54
N ALA A 346 -15.37 3.31 -7.25
CA ALA A 346 -15.03 2.04 -6.62
C ALA A 346 -13.71 1.38 -7.06
N THR A 347 -12.68 2.15 -7.32
CA THR A 347 -11.39 1.56 -7.68
C THR A 347 -10.85 0.65 -6.57
N ALA A 348 -11.05 1.01 -5.29
CA ALA A 348 -10.63 0.18 -4.17
C ALA A 348 -11.39 -1.15 -4.10
N LEU A 349 -12.70 -1.13 -4.35
CA LEU A 349 -13.55 -2.32 -4.31
C LEU A 349 -13.21 -3.28 -5.46
N VAL A 350 -12.98 -2.75 -6.66
CA VAL A 350 -12.53 -3.54 -7.82
C VAL A 350 -11.16 -4.17 -7.55
N ALA A 351 -10.22 -3.43 -6.97
CA ALA A 351 -8.92 -3.96 -6.60
C ALA A 351 -9.03 -5.08 -5.54
N ALA A 352 -9.90 -4.90 -4.56
CA ALA A 352 -10.17 -5.92 -3.54
C ALA A 352 -10.73 -7.20 -4.13
N ASP A 353 -11.72 -7.06 -5.01
CA ASP A 353 -12.34 -8.18 -5.73
C ASP A 353 -11.35 -8.98 -6.56
N GLN A 354 -10.51 -8.30 -7.35
CA GLN A 354 -9.48 -8.96 -8.18
C GLN A 354 -8.39 -9.66 -7.36
N LEU A 355 -8.27 -9.32 -6.09
CA LEU A 355 -7.30 -9.89 -5.17
C LEU A 355 -7.91 -10.90 -4.20
N ASP A 356 -9.13 -11.36 -4.44
CA ASP A 356 -9.86 -12.31 -3.59
C ASP A 356 -10.08 -11.79 -2.15
N ARG A 357 -10.27 -10.46 -1.97
CA ARG A 357 -10.67 -9.86 -0.70
C ARG A 357 -12.17 -9.61 -0.68
N ASP A 358 -12.76 -9.78 0.48
CA ASP A 358 -14.12 -9.30 0.72
C ASP A 358 -14.11 -7.76 0.69
N TRP A 359 -15.20 -7.15 0.25
CA TRP A 359 -15.27 -5.69 0.17
C TRP A 359 -16.66 -5.15 0.47
N VAL A 360 -16.70 -3.93 0.97
CA VAL A 360 -17.91 -3.12 1.12
C VAL A 360 -17.60 -1.66 0.80
N GLY A 361 -18.59 -0.91 0.34
CA GLY A 361 -18.43 0.50 -0.01
C GLY A 361 -19.63 1.34 0.39
N CYS A 362 -19.42 2.64 0.46
CA CYS A 362 -20.48 3.63 0.66
C CYS A 362 -20.20 4.87 -0.18
N ASP A 363 -21.25 5.44 -0.79
CA ASP A 363 -21.17 6.72 -1.48
C ASP A 363 -22.50 7.47 -1.42
N LEU A 364 -22.44 8.80 -1.41
CA LEU A 364 -23.64 9.65 -1.45
C LEU A 364 -24.37 9.54 -2.79
N SER A 365 -23.66 9.22 -3.88
CA SER A 365 -24.19 9.21 -5.23
C SER A 365 -24.77 7.84 -5.60
N PRO A 366 -26.07 7.74 -5.95
CA PRO A 366 -26.62 6.49 -6.50
C PRO A 366 -25.91 6.03 -7.77
N LEU A 367 -25.27 6.96 -8.50
CA LEU A 367 -24.49 6.64 -9.69
C LEU A 367 -23.22 5.84 -9.35
N ALA A 368 -22.61 6.06 -8.19
CA ALA A 368 -21.46 5.29 -7.72
C ALA A 368 -21.82 3.80 -7.65
N VAL A 369 -22.95 3.46 -7.04
CA VAL A 369 -23.45 2.07 -6.94
C VAL A 369 -23.56 1.41 -8.33
N LYS A 370 -24.17 2.11 -9.29
CA LYS A 370 -24.28 1.61 -10.67
C LYS A 370 -22.90 1.40 -11.32
N LEU A 371 -22.00 2.35 -11.16
CA LEU A 371 -20.64 2.26 -11.74
C LEU A 371 -19.85 1.10 -11.14
N VAL A 372 -19.99 0.86 -9.83
CA VAL A 372 -19.35 -0.28 -9.16
C VAL A 372 -19.89 -1.59 -9.71
N ASP A 373 -21.21 -1.76 -9.75
CA ASP A 373 -21.85 -2.98 -10.24
C ASP A 373 -21.43 -3.28 -11.69
N GLU A 374 -21.42 -2.28 -12.56
CA GLU A 374 -20.97 -2.42 -13.95
C GLU A 374 -19.47 -2.78 -14.05
N ARG A 375 -18.61 -2.20 -13.20
CA ARG A 375 -17.17 -2.51 -13.18
C ARG A 375 -16.91 -3.93 -12.70
N ILE A 376 -17.49 -4.34 -11.57
CA ILE A 376 -17.33 -5.68 -11.01
C ILE A 376 -17.88 -6.74 -11.98
N LYS A 377 -19.06 -6.52 -12.56
CA LYS A 377 -19.63 -7.42 -13.59
C LYS A 377 -18.72 -7.58 -14.80
N ARG A 378 -18.11 -6.48 -15.26
CA ARG A 378 -17.18 -6.51 -16.38
C ARG A 378 -15.92 -7.29 -16.06
N GLU A 379 -15.34 -7.11 -14.88
CA GLU A 379 -14.10 -7.79 -14.46
C GLU A 379 -14.33 -9.28 -14.18
N ARG A 380 -15.48 -9.65 -13.59
CA ARG A 380 -15.88 -11.06 -13.33
C ARG A 380 -16.49 -11.77 -14.54
N GLY A 381 -16.78 -11.06 -15.62
CA GLY A 381 -17.58 -11.58 -16.72
C GLY A 381 -19.10 -11.56 -16.42
N LEU A 382 -19.90 -12.25 -17.23
CA LEU A 382 -21.38 -12.14 -17.24
C LEU A 382 -22.10 -12.64 -15.97
N TRP A 383 -21.41 -13.20 -14.99
CA TRP A 383 -21.99 -13.95 -13.85
C TRP A 383 -21.77 -13.33 -12.47
N GLY A 384 -21.12 -12.19 -12.39
CA GLY A 384 -20.85 -11.47 -11.13
C GLY A 384 -21.65 -10.17 -11.00
N GLY A 385 -21.99 -9.77 -9.79
CA GLY A 385 -22.61 -8.47 -9.49
C GLY A 385 -22.64 -8.16 -8.01
N ALA A 386 -22.47 -6.88 -7.68
CA ALA A 386 -22.56 -6.38 -6.30
C ALA A 386 -24.02 -6.32 -5.81
N ASN A 387 -24.24 -6.50 -4.51
CA ASN A 387 -25.53 -6.24 -3.87
C ASN A 387 -25.60 -4.72 -3.57
N ALA A 388 -26.57 -4.02 -4.15
CA ALA A 388 -26.87 -2.63 -3.82
C ALA A 388 -27.99 -2.57 -2.78
N LEU A 389 -27.79 -1.78 -1.73
CA LEU A 389 -28.78 -1.51 -0.70
C LEU A 389 -28.97 0.01 -0.60
N ASP A 390 -30.22 0.43 -0.72
CA ASP A 390 -30.64 1.84 -0.57
C ASP A 390 -30.70 2.28 0.89
#